data_5314d386a58f04ddeb7f18eeee16d68f
#
_entry.id   5314d386a58f04ddeb7f18eeee16d68f
#
_cell.length_a   1.000
_cell.length_b   1.000
_cell.length_c   1.000
_cell.angle_alpha   90.00
_cell.angle_beta   90.00
_cell.angle_gamma   90.00
#
_symmetry.space_group_name_H-M   'P 1'
#
loop_
_entity.id
_entity.type
_entity.pdbx_description
1 polymer ?
#
loop_
_entity_poly.entity_id
_entity_poly.type
_entity_poly.pdbx_seq_one_letter_code
_entity_poly.pdbx_strand_id
1 'polypeptide(L)'
;LCRLYDPTEGEILLNGINIKKYKYKEYMSVFSVVFQDFKLFALPLGQNVAASTEYDADKVQECLKLAGFDVHSDRMKKGLDTWLYKDCDADGVNISGGEEQKIALARALYQNAAFLILDEPTAALDPIAEAEVYSSFNEIVGDRTAVYISHRLSSCRFCDEIVVFDRGRIVQQGTHEELVEQTNCKYYELWSAQAKYYA
;
A
#
# COMPACT_ATOMS: atom_id res chain seq x y z
N LEU A 1 2.11 13.90 -4.69
CA LEU A 1 2.51 13.07 -5.84
C LEU A 1 1.30 12.76 -6.74
N CYS A 2 0.23 12.18 -6.24
CA CYS A 2 -0.93 11.78 -7.07
C CYS A 2 -1.75 12.95 -7.66
N ARG A 3 -1.29 14.20 -7.57
CA ARG A 3 -1.99 15.40 -8.09
C ARG A 3 -3.46 15.51 -7.64
N LEU A 4 -3.78 15.07 -6.43
CA LEU A 4 -5.08 15.36 -5.80
C LEU A 4 -5.22 16.87 -5.55
N TYR A 5 -4.09 17.52 -5.31
CA TYR A 5 -3.95 18.98 -5.18
C TYR A 5 -2.69 19.42 -5.92
N ASP A 6 -2.74 20.59 -6.55
CA ASP A 6 -1.55 21.24 -7.11
C ASP A 6 -0.79 22.00 -5.99
N PRO A 7 0.55 22.05 -6.04
CA PRO A 7 1.32 22.86 -5.10
C PRO A 7 0.97 24.35 -5.28
N THR A 8 0.79 25.07 -4.14
CA THR A 8 0.56 26.51 -4.13
C THR A 8 1.84 27.31 -4.41
N GLU A 9 2.97 26.76 -3.97
CA GLU A 9 4.32 27.31 -4.22
C GLU A 9 5.25 26.19 -4.65
N GLY A 10 6.28 26.54 -5.43
CA GLY A 10 7.22 25.56 -5.99
C GLY A 10 6.64 24.71 -7.10
N GLU A 11 7.34 23.64 -7.45
CA GLU A 11 6.94 22.70 -8.49
C GLU A 11 7.36 21.28 -8.15
N ILE A 12 6.62 20.31 -8.69
CA ILE A 12 6.96 18.90 -8.65
C ILE A 12 7.37 18.48 -10.06
N LEU A 13 8.53 17.84 -10.18
CA LEU A 13 9.09 17.40 -11.45
C LEU A 13 9.10 15.87 -11.53
N LEU A 14 8.70 15.35 -12.68
CA LEU A 14 8.91 13.96 -13.07
C LEU A 14 9.86 13.97 -14.28
N ASN A 15 11.05 13.36 -14.14
CA ASN A 15 12.08 13.39 -15.16
C ASN A 15 12.44 14.83 -15.63
N GLY A 16 12.51 15.79 -14.70
CA GLY A 16 12.82 17.17 -14.98
C GLY A 16 11.71 17.99 -15.64
N ILE A 17 10.54 17.39 -15.85
CA ILE A 17 9.37 18.05 -16.45
C ILE A 17 8.31 18.27 -15.36
N ASN A 18 7.81 19.50 -15.24
CA ASN A 18 6.74 19.83 -14.30
C ASN A 18 5.51 18.95 -14.54
N ILE A 19 5.03 18.30 -13.46
CA ILE A 19 3.92 17.34 -13.54
C ILE A 19 2.64 17.94 -14.14
N LYS A 20 2.44 19.25 -14.05
CA LYS A 20 1.31 19.97 -14.67
C LYS A 20 1.32 19.91 -16.18
N LYS A 21 2.48 19.65 -16.83
CA LYS A 21 2.61 19.53 -18.30
C LYS A 21 2.24 18.17 -18.85
N TYR A 22 2.13 17.14 -17.99
CA TYR A 22 1.69 15.82 -18.42
C TYR A 22 0.15 15.79 -18.55
N LYS A 23 -0.35 15.00 -19.49
CA LYS A 23 -1.77 14.63 -19.49
C LYS A 23 -2.06 13.85 -18.20
N TYR A 24 -3.12 14.23 -17.49
CA TYR A 24 -3.43 13.68 -16.17
C TYR A 24 -3.50 12.14 -16.17
N LYS A 25 -4.18 11.53 -17.16
CA LYS A 25 -4.30 10.08 -17.28
C LYS A 25 -2.94 9.39 -17.48
N GLU A 26 -2.07 9.94 -18.31
CA GLU A 26 -0.72 9.41 -18.55
C GLU A 26 0.15 9.55 -17.30
N TYR A 27 0.04 10.69 -16.60
CA TYR A 27 0.74 10.90 -15.34
C TYR A 27 0.26 9.92 -14.27
N MET A 28 -1.07 9.72 -14.13
CA MET A 28 -1.62 8.81 -13.13
C MET A 28 -1.29 7.33 -13.41
N SER A 29 -1.06 6.95 -14.66
CA SER A 29 -0.71 5.56 -15.01
C SER A 29 0.67 5.12 -14.51
N VAL A 30 1.54 6.05 -14.08
CA VAL A 30 2.85 5.68 -13.51
C VAL A 30 2.76 5.31 -12.03
N PHE A 31 1.59 5.46 -11.39
CA PHE A 31 1.37 5.18 -9.98
C PHE A 31 0.39 4.03 -9.78
N SER A 32 0.74 3.12 -8.88
CA SER A 32 -0.19 2.21 -8.21
C SER A 32 -0.33 2.68 -6.76
N VAL A 33 -1.57 2.89 -6.30
CA VAL A 33 -1.81 3.53 -4.99
C VAL A 33 -2.76 2.68 -4.15
N VAL A 34 -2.40 2.44 -2.90
CA VAL A 34 -3.32 1.98 -1.85
C VAL A 34 -3.54 3.16 -0.91
N PHE A 35 -4.73 3.74 -0.91
CA PHE A 35 -5.14 4.80 0.02
C PHE A 35 -5.61 4.20 1.35
N GLN A 36 -5.51 4.96 2.43
CA GLN A 36 -5.99 4.56 3.76
C GLN A 36 -7.50 4.23 3.76
N ASP A 37 -8.30 4.97 2.99
CA ASP A 37 -9.75 4.85 2.88
C ASP A 37 -10.19 4.10 1.61
N PHE A 38 -9.37 3.18 1.11
CA PHE A 38 -9.73 2.36 -0.04
C PHE A 38 -11.08 1.65 0.15
N LYS A 39 -11.73 1.31 -0.96
CA LYS A 39 -12.98 0.55 -0.94
C LYS A 39 -12.90 -0.65 -1.90
N LEU A 40 -13.48 -1.75 -1.46
CA LEU A 40 -13.82 -2.87 -2.32
C LEU A 40 -15.29 -2.75 -2.75
N PHE A 41 -15.61 -3.38 -3.86
CA PHE A 41 -16.94 -3.36 -4.44
C PHE A 41 -17.62 -4.71 -4.23
N ALA A 42 -18.96 -4.72 -4.19
CA ALA A 42 -19.77 -5.94 -4.24
C ALA A 42 -19.71 -6.56 -5.64
N LEU A 43 -18.53 -7.06 -6.00
CA LEU A 43 -18.16 -7.68 -7.28
C LEU A 43 -17.34 -8.94 -7.01
N PRO A 44 -17.14 -9.84 -8.00
CA PRO A 44 -16.21 -10.95 -7.90
C PRO A 44 -14.80 -10.53 -7.50
N LEU A 45 -14.12 -11.39 -6.74
CA LEU A 45 -12.76 -11.15 -6.24
C LEU A 45 -11.79 -10.75 -7.36
N GLY A 46 -11.78 -11.50 -8.48
CA GLY A 46 -10.91 -11.22 -9.61
C GLY A 46 -11.15 -9.82 -10.21
N GLN A 47 -12.42 -9.41 -10.33
CA GLN A 47 -12.77 -8.08 -10.80
C GLN A 47 -12.38 -6.97 -9.80
N ASN A 48 -12.44 -7.25 -8.50
CA ASN A 48 -11.97 -6.32 -7.48
C ASN A 48 -10.46 -6.08 -7.58
N VAL A 49 -9.67 -7.11 -7.85
CA VAL A 49 -8.21 -7.00 -8.01
C VAL A 49 -7.86 -6.31 -9.33
N ALA A 50 -8.46 -6.74 -10.42
CA ALA A 50 -8.14 -6.21 -11.75
C ALA A 50 -8.72 -4.82 -12.01
N ALA A 51 -9.75 -4.41 -11.24
CA ALA A 51 -10.60 -3.24 -11.53
C ALA A 51 -11.19 -3.27 -12.95
N SER A 52 -11.47 -4.48 -13.48
CA SER A 52 -11.98 -4.76 -14.82
C SER A 52 -12.77 -6.05 -14.83
N THR A 53 -13.73 -6.17 -15.77
CA THR A 53 -14.44 -7.42 -16.04
C THR A 53 -13.59 -8.43 -16.83
N GLU A 54 -12.65 -7.93 -17.63
CA GLU A 54 -11.69 -8.74 -18.37
C GLU A 54 -10.32 -8.64 -17.69
N TYR A 55 -9.72 -9.78 -17.33
CA TYR A 55 -8.47 -9.82 -16.62
C TYR A 55 -7.69 -11.11 -16.85
N ASP A 56 -6.40 -11.06 -16.59
CA ASP A 56 -5.53 -12.21 -16.55
C ASP A 56 -5.66 -12.90 -15.18
N ALA A 57 -6.26 -14.11 -15.18
CA ALA A 57 -6.55 -14.85 -13.96
C ALA A 57 -5.29 -15.32 -13.23
N ASP A 58 -4.26 -15.73 -13.96
CA ASP A 58 -2.99 -16.19 -13.38
C ASP A 58 -2.27 -15.03 -12.68
N LYS A 59 -2.23 -13.88 -13.33
CA LYS A 59 -1.67 -12.64 -12.75
C LYS A 59 -2.44 -12.19 -11.51
N VAL A 60 -3.79 -12.29 -11.51
CA VAL A 60 -4.60 -11.95 -10.33
C VAL A 60 -4.27 -12.88 -9.17
N GLN A 61 -4.15 -14.20 -9.41
CA GLN A 61 -3.79 -15.16 -8.37
C GLN A 61 -2.38 -14.90 -7.81
N GLU A 62 -1.41 -14.59 -8.66
CA GLU A 62 -0.07 -14.22 -8.25
C GLU A 62 -0.07 -12.98 -7.35
N CYS A 63 -0.79 -11.92 -7.75
CA CYS A 63 -0.91 -10.71 -6.95
C CYS A 63 -1.59 -10.95 -5.59
N LEU A 64 -2.64 -11.79 -5.54
CA LEU A 64 -3.30 -12.18 -4.30
C LEU A 64 -2.35 -12.95 -3.38
N LYS A 65 -1.59 -13.90 -3.94
CA LYS A 65 -0.58 -14.66 -3.21
C LYS A 65 0.51 -13.76 -2.62
N LEU A 66 1.07 -12.83 -3.42
CA LEU A 66 2.06 -11.86 -2.96
C LEU A 66 1.51 -10.94 -1.85
N ALA A 67 0.23 -10.57 -1.92
CA ALA A 67 -0.45 -9.81 -0.89
C ALA A 67 -0.84 -10.66 0.35
N GLY A 68 -0.53 -11.96 0.37
CA GLY A 68 -0.85 -12.85 1.48
C GLY A 68 -2.33 -13.21 1.59
N PHE A 69 -3.11 -13.13 0.50
CA PHE A 69 -4.52 -13.51 0.47
C PHE A 69 -4.68 -14.95 -0.03
N ASP A 70 -5.37 -15.79 0.78
CA ASP A 70 -5.64 -17.18 0.41
C ASP A 70 -6.94 -17.32 -0.39
N VAL A 71 -6.79 -17.45 -1.71
CA VAL A 71 -7.90 -17.66 -2.66
C VAL A 71 -8.48 -19.09 -2.60
N HIS A 72 -7.78 -20.03 -1.96
CA HIS A 72 -8.19 -21.43 -1.85
C HIS A 72 -8.85 -21.78 -0.50
N SER A 73 -9.08 -20.77 0.35
CA SER A 73 -9.77 -20.98 1.61
C SER A 73 -11.19 -21.51 1.40
N ASP A 74 -11.72 -22.28 2.36
CA ASP A 74 -13.09 -22.87 2.30
C ASP A 74 -14.20 -21.84 2.06
N ARG A 75 -13.94 -20.57 2.33
CA ARG A 75 -14.88 -19.46 2.09
C ARG A 75 -14.90 -19.05 0.62
N MET A 76 -13.80 -19.20 -0.10
CA MET A 76 -13.64 -18.79 -1.51
C MET A 76 -14.01 -19.93 -2.46
N LYS A 77 -15.21 -20.53 -2.29
CA LYS A 77 -15.64 -21.74 -3.03
C LYS A 77 -15.63 -21.60 -4.56
N LYS A 78 -15.80 -20.37 -5.06
CA LYS A 78 -15.78 -20.07 -6.51
C LYS A 78 -14.43 -19.44 -6.95
N GLY A 79 -13.39 -19.49 -6.08
CA GLY A 79 -12.08 -18.87 -6.37
C GLY A 79 -12.22 -17.38 -6.70
N LEU A 80 -11.68 -16.96 -7.84
CA LEU A 80 -11.75 -15.58 -8.32
C LEU A 80 -13.17 -15.09 -8.65
N ASP A 81 -14.11 -15.99 -8.91
CA ASP A 81 -15.53 -15.68 -9.18
C ASP A 81 -16.34 -15.58 -7.90
N THR A 82 -15.73 -15.73 -6.72
CA THR A 82 -16.41 -15.51 -5.44
C THR A 82 -16.76 -14.04 -5.28
N TRP A 83 -18.04 -13.75 -5.13
CA TRP A 83 -18.54 -12.39 -4.88
C TRP A 83 -18.16 -11.91 -3.49
N LEU A 84 -17.64 -10.70 -3.43
CA LEU A 84 -17.41 -10.01 -2.16
C LEU A 84 -18.72 -9.33 -1.73
N TYR A 85 -19.04 -9.50 -0.44
CA TYR A 85 -20.28 -9.03 0.19
C TYR A 85 -21.56 -9.69 -0.37
N LYS A 86 -22.66 -9.50 0.35
CA LYS A 86 -23.97 -10.11 0.02
C LYS A 86 -24.92 -9.14 -0.66
N ASP A 87 -24.45 -7.94 -1.00
CA ASP A 87 -25.31 -6.89 -1.56
C ASP A 87 -25.84 -7.25 -2.95
N CYS A 88 -25.05 -8.00 -3.74
CA CYS A 88 -25.40 -8.36 -5.11
C CYS A 88 -25.50 -9.87 -5.36
N ASP A 89 -24.96 -10.72 -4.47
CA ASP A 89 -25.01 -12.17 -4.56
C ASP A 89 -25.26 -12.75 -3.15
N ALA A 90 -26.33 -13.53 -2.97
CA ALA A 90 -26.71 -14.14 -1.69
C ALA A 90 -25.59 -15.08 -1.13
N ASP A 91 -24.82 -15.70 -2.04
CA ASP A 91 -23.66 -16.55 -1.71
C ASP A 91 -22.39 -15.75 -1.49
N GLY A 92 -22.45 -14.42 -1.57
CA GLY A 92 -21.31 -13.50 -1.39
C GLY A 92 -20.67 -13.65 -0.01
N VAL A 93 -19.38 -13.45 0.07
CA VAL A 93 -18.56 -13.62 1.26
C VAL A 93 -18.24 -12.27 1.90
N ASN A 94 -18.54 -12.13 3.18
CA ASN A 94 -18.08 -10.95 3.94
C ASN A 94 -16.58 -11.07 4.19
N ILE A 95 -15.86 -9.97 3.95
CA ILE A 95 -14.42 -9.86 4.05
C ILE A 95 -14.06 -9.10 5.34
N SER A 96 -13.05 -9.55 6.06
CA SER A 96 -12.51 -8.84 7.21
C SER A 96 -11.66 -7.64 6.75
N GLY A 97 -11.46 -6.62 7.61
CA GLY A 97 -10.64 -5.45 7.26
C GLY A 97 -9.21 -5.80 6.84
N GLY A 98 -8.61 -6.84 7.46
CA GLY A 98 -7.29 -7.32 7.05
C GLY A 98 -7.31 -7.99 5.66
N GLU A 99 -8.35 -8.77 5.35
CA GLU A 99 -8.52 -9.35 4.01
C GLU A 99 -8.79 -8.26 2.96
N GLU A 100 -9.56 -7.22 3.32
CA GLU A 100 -9.78 -6.05 2.45
C GLU A 100 -8.47 -5.35 2.09
N GLN A 101 -7.57 -5.17 3.07
CA GLN A 101 -6.25 -4.58 2.83
C GLN A 101 -5.40 -5.43 1.89
N LYS A 102 -5.38 -6.76 2.09
CA LYS A 102 -4.66 -7.69 1.21
C LYS A 102 -5.18 -7.62 -0.24
N ILE A 103 -6.50 -7.53 -0.43
CA ILE A 103 -7.10 -7.39 -1.76
C ILE A 103 -6.77 -6.01 -2.37
N ALA A 104 -6.79 -4.93 -1.59
CA ALA A 104 -6.40 -3.60 -2.07
C ALA A 104 -4.92 -3.56 -2.48
N LEU A 105 -4.03 -4.23 -1.73
CA LEU A 105 -2.63 -4.40 -2.09
C LEU A 105 -2.49 -5.19 -3.39
N ALA A 106 -3.20 -6.33 -3.53
CA ALA A 106 -3.20 -7.13 -4.76
C ALA A 106 -3.65 -6.31 -5.98
N ARG A 107 -4.66 -5.43 -5.82
CA ARG A 107 -5.11 -4.49 -6.86
C ARG A 107 -3.98 -3.55 -7.30
N ALA A 108 -3.24 -2.98 -6.36
CA ALA A 108 -2.11 -2.10 -6.68
C ALA A 108 -0.98 -2.86 -7.39
N LEU A 109 -0.71 -4.11 -6.99
CA LEU A 109 0.27 -4.97 -7.63
C LEU A 109 -0.15 -5.34 -9.07
N TYR A 110 -1.44 -5.65 -9.27
CA TYR A 110 -1.96 -6.00 -10.60
C TYR A 110 -1.79 -4.86 -11.62
N GLN A 111 -1.94 -3.60 -11.20
CA GLN A 111 -1.69 -2.43 -12.05
C GLN A 111 -0.23 -2.34 -12.53
N ASN A 112 0.72 -2.85 -11.75
CA ASN A 112 2.15 -2.94 -12.08
C ASN A 112 2.77 -1.62 -12.56
N ALA A 113 2.44 -0.51 -11.91
CA ALA A 113 3.01 0.81 -12.20
C ALA A 113 4.45 0.95 -11.67
N ALA A 114 5.21 1.90 -12.22
CA ALA A 114 6.60 2.16 -11.85
C ALA A 114 6.76 2.64 -10.39
N PHE A 115 5.76 3.36 -9.88
CA PHE A 115 5.73 3.85 -8.50
C PHE A 115 4.59 3.19 -7.73
N LEU A 116 4.93 2.60 -6.59
CA LEU A 116 3.96 2.02 -5.65
C LEU A 116 3.83 2.94 -4.43
N ILE A 117 2.65 3.50 -4.21
CA ILE A 117 2.36 4.36 -3.05
C ILE A 117 1.43 3.61 -2.11
N LEU A 118 1.88 3.40 -0.87
CA LEU A 118 1.17 2.67 0.16
C LEU A 118 0.92 3.59 1.36
N ASP A 119 -0.33 3.97 1.57
CA ASP A 119 -0.76 4.82 2.67
C ASP A 119 -1.39 3.96 3.77
N GLU A 120 -0.64 3.73 4.85
CA GLU A 120 -1.00 2.87 5.97
C GLU A 120 -1.50 1.45 5.55
N PRO A 121 -0.78 0.73 4.68
CA PRO A 121 -1.28 -0.49 4.03
C PRO A 121 -1.42 -1.69 5.00
N THR A 122 -1.07 -1.54 6.26
CA THR A 122 -1.15 -2.60 7.29
C THR A 122 -1.99 -2.18 8.50
N ALA A 123 -2.71 -1.05 8.43
CA ALA A 123 -3.42 -0.49 9.58
C ALA A 123 -4.47 -1.45 10.19
N ALA A 124 -5.14 -2.27 9.38
CA ALA A 124 -6.14 -3.24 9.81
C ALA A 124 -5.59 -4.67 10.00
N LEU A 125 -4.28 -4.89 9.83
CA LEU A 125 -3.65 -6.17 10.05
C LEU A 125 -3.28 -6.37 11.53
N ASP A 126 -3.42 -7.61 12.01
CA ASP A 126 -2.81 -8.02 13.26
C ASP A 126 -1.27 -8.09 13.14
N PRO A 127 -0.53 -8.10 14.26
CA PRO A 127 0.94 -8.04 14.22
C PRO A 127 1.61 -9.20 13.46
N ILE A 128 0.98 -10.39 13.40
CA ILE A 128 1.53 -11.55 12.70
C ILE A 128 1.36 -11.36 11.20
N ALA A 129 0.15 -11.03 10.74
CA ALA A 129 -0.13 -10.75 9.34
C ALA A 129 0.67 -9.53 8.83
N GLU A 130 0.87 -8.52 9.67
CA GLU A 130 1.72 -7.38 9.37
C GLU A 130 3.18 -7.81 9.14
N ALA A 131 3.74 -8.65 10.02
CA ALA A 131 5.10 -9.17 9.87
C ALA A 131 5.26 -10.02 8.58
N GLU A 132 4.23 -10.79 8.20
CA GLU A 132 4.23 -11.54 6.94
C GLU A 132 4.30 -10.62 5.72
N VAL A 133 3.51 -9.55 5.69
CA VAL A 133 3.55 -8.55 4.60
C VAL A 133 4.93 -7.90 4.53
N TYR A 134 5.53 -7.53 5.68
CA TYR A 134 6.87 -6.93 5.68
C TYR A 134 7.97 -7.91 5.27
N SER A 135 7.88 -9.18 5.64
CA SER A 135 8.85 -10.20 5.19
C SER A 135 8.87 -10.36 3.67
N SER A 136 7.72 -10.14 3.03
CA SER A 136 7.55 -10.20 1.57
C SER A 136 7.69 -8.83 0.89
N PHE A 137 8.02 -7.76 1.64
CA PHE A 137 7.98 -6.39 1.12
C PHE A 137 8.91 -6.19 -0.09
N ASN A 138 10.11 -6.78 -0.05
CA ASN A 138 11.05 -6.73 -1.18
C ASN A 138 10.50 -7.42 -2.43
N GLU A 139 9.77 -8.53 -2.28
CA GLU A 139 9.11 -9.21 -3.40
C GLU A 139 7.93 -8.37 -3.92
N ILE A 140 7.16 -7.75 -3.00
CA ILE A 140 6.04 -6.86 -3.31
C ILE A 140 6.52 -5.64 -4.10
N VAL A 141 7.61 -5.02 -3.68
CA VAL A 141 8.17 -3.83 -4.35
C VAL A 141 8.88 -4.21 -5.65
N GLY A 142 9.68 -5.30 -5.67
CA GLY A 142 10.49 -5.69 -6.80
C GLY A 142 11.42 -4.55 -7.24
N ASP A 143 11.50 -4.27 -8.55
CA ASP A 143 12.34 -3.19 -9.12
C ASP A 143 11.66 -1.82 -9.12
N ARG A 144 10.50 -1.67 -8.45
CA ARG A 144 9.72 -0.42 -8.42
C ARG A 144 10.21 0.52 -7.34
N THR A 145 9.98 1.81 -7.53
CA THR A 145 10.11 2.78 -6.43
C THR A 145 8.86 2.74 -5.57
N ALA A 146 9.01 2.44 -4.27
CA ALA A 146 7.92 2.44 -3.31
C ALA A 146 7.98 3.67 -2.40
N VAL A 147 6.84 4.30 -2.16
CA VAL A 147 6.63 5.31 -1.12
C VAL A 147 5.70 4.72 -0.09
N TYR A 148 6.21 4.51 1.10
CA TYR A 148 5.48 3.94 2.21
C TYR A 148 5.17 5.02 3.25
N ILE A 149 3.90 5.23 3.58
CA ILE A 149 3.47 6.18 4.60
C ILE A 149 2.96 5.37 5.80
N SER A 150 3.55 5.60 6.97
CA SER A 150 3.15 4.89 8.18
C SER A 150 3.35 5.74 9.43
N HIS A 151 2.50 5.50 10.40
CA HIS A 151 2.70 5.93 11.79
C HIS A 151 3.28 4.80 12.66
N ARG A 152 3.46 3.58 12.11
CA ARG A 152 4.09 2.43 12.77
C ARG A 152 5.56 2.36 12.38
N LEU A 153 6.44 2.74 13.30
CA LEU A 153 7.87 2.85 13.00
C LEU A 153 8.57 1.51 12.83
N SER A 154 7.98 0.40 13.33
CA SER A 154 8.46 -0.95 13.06
C SER A 154 8.63 -1.25 11.58
N SER A 155 7.74 -0.68 10.75
CA SER A 155 7.78 -0.83 9.30
C SER A 155 8.84 0.02 8.60
N CYS A 156 9.30 1.10 9.23
CA CYS A 156 10.30 1.99 8.62
C CYS A 156 11.68 1.34 8.47
N ARG A 157 11.96 0.26 9.22
CA ARG A 157 13.25 -0.47 9.14
C ARG A 157 13.52 -1.13 7.80
N PHE A 158 12.50 -1.32 6.98
CA PHE A 158 12.62 -1.95 5.65
C PHE A 158 12.80 -0.91 4.52
N CYS A 159 12.78 0.37 4.86
CA CYS A 159 12.94 1.44 3.90
C CYS A 159 14.41 1.80 3.71
N ASP A 160 14.82 2.05 2.46
CA ASP A 160 16.16 2.53 2.14
C ASP A 160 16.39 3.95 2.69
N GLU A 161 15.34 4.76 2.72
CA GLU A 161 15.36 6.14 3.20
C GLU A 161 14.05 6.49 3.90
N ILE A 162 14.17 7.20 5.01
CA ILE A 162 13.06 7.68 5.82
C ILE A 162 13.04 9.20 5.81
N VAL A 163 11.88 9.78 5.54
CA VAL A 163 11.65 11.22 5.59
C VAL A 163 10.66 11.53 6.70
N VAL A 164 11.09 12.27 7.70
CA VAL A 164 10.26 12.62 8.87
C VAL A 164 9.64 14.00 8.67
N PHE A 165 8.31 14.04 8.72
CA PHE A 165 7.54 15.28 8.65
C PHE A 165 7.08 15.70 10.04
N ASP A 166 7.24 16.98 10.36
CA ASP A 166 6.62 17.63 11.51
C ASP A 166 6.08 19.00 11.11
N ARG A 167 4.84 19.29 11.46
CA ARG A 167 4.14 20.55 11.14
C ARG A 167 4.27 20.98 9.68
N GLY A 168 4.14 20.03 8.75
CA GLY A 168 4.19 20.27 7.30
C GLY A 168 5.59 20.53 6.74
N ARG A 169 6.65 20.24 7.50
CA ARG A 169 8.05 20.41 7.07
C ARG A 169 8.81 19.10 7.24
N ILE A 170 9.79 18.88 6.37
CA ILE A 170 10.76 17.80 6.56
C ILE A 170 11.73 18.28 7.65
N VAL A 171 11.82 17.50 8.73
CA VAL A 171 12.66 17.81 9.90
C VAL A 171 13.87 16.87 10.00
N GLN A 172 13.78 15.67 9.44
CA GLN A 172 14.87 14.70 9.37
C GLN A 172 14.73 13.85 8.10
N GLN A 173 15.86 13.31 7.64
CA GLN A 173 15.96 12.39 6.51
C GLN A 173 17.20 11.52 6.72
N GLY A 174 17.11 10.21 6.43
CA GLY A 174 18.18 9.25 6.57
C GLY A 174 17.68 7.82 6.70
N THR A 175 18.57 6.89 6.95
CA THR A 175 18.23 5.49 7.24
C THR A 175 17.69 5.33 8.66
N HIS A 176 17.09 4.17 8.95
CA HIS A 176 16.64 3.85 10.31
C HIS A 176 17.78 3.97 11.34
N GLU A 177 18.92 3.38 11.02
CA GLU A 177 20.08 3.33 11.87
C GLU A 177 20.60 4.74 12.20
N GLU A 178 20.75 5.60 11.18
CA GLU A 178 21.21 6.98 11.35
C GLU A 178 20.23 7.81 12.20
N LEU A 179 18.92 7.62 11.99
CA LEU A 179 17.89 8.40 12.69
C LEU A 179 17.69 7.97 14.14
N VAL A 180 17.88 6.68 14.47
CA VAL A 180 17.80 6.19 15.85
C VAL A 180 18.98 6.66 16.70
N GLU A 181 20.15 6.88 16.12
CA GLU A 181 21.31 7.41 16.84
C GLU A 181 21.14 8.90 17.25
N GLN A 182 20.25 9.63 16.58
CA GLN A 182 19.96 11.04 16.86
C GLN A 182 19.00 11.20 18.03
N THR A 183 19.43 10.93 19.26
CA THR A 183 18.58 10.80 20.46
C THR A 183 17.73 12.02 20.83
N ASN A 184 18.08 13.22 20.34
CA ASN A 184 17.36 14.48 20.63
C ASN A 184 16.42 14.92 19.48
N CYS A 185 16.13 14.03 18.56
CA CYS A 185 15.38 14.33 17.35
C CYS A 185 14.03 13.61 17.28
N LYS A 186 13.16 14.09 16.40
CA LYS A 186 11.75 13.65 16.31
C LYS A 186 11.60 12.15 16.05
N TYR A 187 12.42 11.58 15.19
CA TYR A 187 12.36 10.16 14.89
C TYR A 187 12.63 9.29 16.14
N TYR A 188 13.71 9.61 16.87
CA TYR A 188 14.06 8.89 18.09
C TYR A 188 12.98 9.01 19.17
N GLU A 189 12.37 10.20 19.33
CA GLU A 189 11.23 10.42 20.24
C GLU A 189 10.09 9.46 19.93
N LEU A 190 9.68 9.41 18.66
CA LEU A 190 8.59 8.55 18.19
C LEU A 190 8.93 7.06 18.32
N TRP A 191 10.14 6.68 17.89
CA TRP A 191 10.64 5.31 18.00
C TRP A 191 10.66 4.83 19.44
N SER A 192 11.24 5.60 20.36
CA SER A 192 11.34 5.25 21.77
C SER A 192 9.96 5.18 22.44
N ALA A 193 9.02 6.03 22.05
CA ALA A 193 7.65 5.97 22.54
C ALA A 193 6.96 4.67 22.12
N GLN A 194 7.09 4.25 20.85
CA GLN A 194 6.49 3.00 20.37
C GLN A 194 7.17 1.76 20.94
N ALA A 195 8.50 1.73 21.03
CA ALA A 195 9.24 0.61 21.60
C ALA A 195 8.80 0.25 23.02
N LYS A 196 8.39 1.24 23.81
CA LYS A 196 7.88 1.00 25.19
C LYS A 196 6.53 0.28 25.23
N TYR A 197 5.76 0.28 24.16
CA TYR A 197 4.47 -0.44 24.09
C TYR A 197 4.61 -1.88 23.60
N TYR A 198 5.76 -2.25 23.04
CA TYR A 198 6.05 -3.60 22.50
C TYR A 198 7.05 -4.38 23.35
N ALA A 199 7.60 -3.78 24.43
CA ALA A 199 8.46 -4.42 25.44
C ALA A 199 7.64 -4.88 26.65
#